data_bd3a44513eb855338b01694a054ed262
#
_entry.id   bd3a44513eb855338b01694a054ed262
#
_cell.length_a   1.000
_cell.length_b   1.000
_cell.length_c   1.000
_cell.angle_alpha   90.00
_cell.angle_beta   90.00
_cell.angle_gamma   90.00
#
_symmetry.space_group_name_H-M   'P 1'
#
loop_
_entity.id
_entity.type
_entity.pdbx_description
1 polymer ?
#
loop_
_entity_poly.entity_id
_entity_poly.type
_entity_poly.pdbx_seq_one_letter_code
_entity_poly.pdbx_strand_id
1 'polypeptide(L)'
;RIRTHSWQFPQGGIDRGETPEQAMYRELHEEVGLQPEHVRIVARTRDWLRYEVPDRFIKRETRGHYRGQKQIWFLLRMVGRDCDINLRLTDHPEFDAWRWHDYWVPLDVVIEFKRDVYKMALQELSRFLTRPVQQNTPRQTGRYLRQHHPRRTQDELKMLEVEPDKE
;
A
#
# COMPACT_ATOMS: atom_id res chain seq x y z
N ARG A 1 5.46 4.17 -22.10
CA ARG A 1 4.96 5.39 -21.40
C ARG A 1 3.48 5.23 -21.21
N ILE A 2 3.06 4.86 -20.01
CA ILE A 2 1.65 4.84 -19.66
C ILE A 2 1.31 6.26 -19.25
N ARG A 3 0.79 7.05 -20.19
CA ARG A 3 0.24 8.40 -19.96
C ARG A 3 -1.17 8.30 -19.40
N THR A 4 -1.37 7.49 -18.38
CA THR A 4 -2.64 7.45 -17.68
C THR A 4 -2.35 7.78 -16.24
N HIS A 5 -3.12 8.68 -15.67
CA HIS A 5 -3.11 8.97 -14.23
C HIS A 5 -3.52 7.70 -13.48
N SER A 6 -2.60 6.75 -13.37
CA SER A 6 -2.86 5.49 -12.69
C SER A 6 -2.15 5.50 -11.35
N TRP A 7 -2.94 5.45 -10.31
CA TRP A 7 -2.45 5.26 -8.96
C TRP A 7 -2.07 3.80 -8.73
N GLN A 8 -1.03 3.58 -7.94
CA GLN A 8 -0.62 2.24 -7.53
C GLN A 8 0.00 2.26 -6.13
N PHE A 9 0.07 1.08 -5.51
CA PHE A 9 0.86 0.91 -4.30
C PHE A 9 2.35 0.83 -4.62
N PRO A 10 3.23 1.20 -3.65
CA PRO A 10 4.65 0.93 -3.76
C PRO A 10 4.91 -0.54 -4.06
N GLN A 11 5.81 -0.81 -4.99
CA GLN A 11 6.15 -2.17 -5.40
C GLN A 11 7.51 -2.22 -6.07
N GLY A 12 8.25 -3.30 -5.90
CA GLY A 12 9.49 -3.49 -6.62
C GLY A 12 9.93 -4.94 -6.72
N GLY A 13 11.10 -5.17 -7.28
CA GLY A 13 11.68 -6.48 -7.46
C GLY A 13 12.33 -7.02 -6.19
N ILE A 14 12.49 -8.35 -6.13
CA ILE A 14 13.28 -9.00 -5.09
C ILE A 14 14.66 -9.29 -5.67
N ASP A 15 15.68 -8.77 -5.05
CA ASP A 15 17.06 -8.96 -5.46
C ASP A 15 17.59 -10.35 -5.08
N ARG A 16 18.70 -10.73 -5.71
CA ARG A 16 19.32 -12.02 -5.46
C ARG A 16 19.76 -12.17 -4.01
N GLY A 17 19.20 -13.13 -3.30
CA GLY A 17 19.49 -13.40 -1.88
C GLY A 17 18.63 -12.61 -0.90
N GLU A 18 17.74 -11.77 -1.40
CA GLU A 18 16.81 -10.96 -0.60
C GLU A 18 15.53 -11.76 -0.28
N THR A 19 15.00 -11.61 0.90
CA THR A 19 13.68 -12.13 1.25
C THR A 19 12.59 -11.14 0.79
N PRO A 20 11.33 -11.59 0.58
CA PRO A 20 10.24 -10.67 0.24
C PRO A 20 10.05 -9.52 1.24
N GLU A 21 10.32 -9.77 2.53
CA GLU A 21 10.21 -8.75 3.57
C GLU A 21 11.34 -7.70 3.46
N GLN A 22 12.56 -8.15 3.19
CA GLN A 22 13.69 -7.24 2.97
C GLN A 22 13.45 -6.38 1.73
N ALA A 23 13.01 -6.99 0.63
CA ALA A 23 12.64 -6.27 -0.58
C ALA A 23 11.55 -5.22 -0.31
N MET A 24 10.50 -5.59 0.42
CA MET A 24 9.42 -4.68 0.78
C MET A 24 9.94 -3.44 1.54
N TYR A 25 10.83 -3.60 2.53
CA TYR A 25 11.39 -2.47 3.26
C TYR A 25 12.31 -1.62 2.38
N ARG A 26 13.14 -2.22 1.53
CA ARG A 26 14.02 -1.50 0.60
C ARG A 26 13.21 -0.68 -0.38
N GLU A 27 12.24 -1.29 -1.07
CA GLU A 27 11.39 -0.61 -2.05
C GLU A 27 10.54 0.49 -1.39
N LEU A 28 10.00 0.24 -0.19
CA LEU A 28 9.26 1.25 0.56
C LEU A 28 10.14 2.47 0.88
N HIS A 29 11.41 2.24 1.18
CA HIS A 29 12.37 3.32 1.42
C HIS A 29 12.72 4.06 0.13
N GLU A 30 13.04 3.34 -0.94
CA GLU A 30 13.47 3.91 -2.22
C GLU A 30 12.33 4.72 -2.88
N GLU A 31 11.11 4.20 -2.87
CA GLU A 31 9.97 4.80 -3.57
C GLU A 31 9.26 5.90 -2.76
N VAL A 32 9.13 5.73 -1.44
CA VAL A 32 8.34 6.65 -0.61
C VAL A 32 9.07 7.20 0.63
N GLY A 33 10.35 6.87 0.81
CA GLY A 33 11.20 7.42 1.87
C GLY A 33 10.97 6.84 3.26
N LEU A 34 10.05 5.89 3.43
CA LEU A 34 9.72 5.34 4.73
C LEU A 34 10.77 4.33 5.20
N GLN A 35 11.20 4.46 6.46
CA GLN A 35 12.10 3.56 7.15
C GLN A 35 11.32 2.45 7.88
N PRO A 36 11.96 1.32 8.26
CA PRO A 36 11.30 0.25 9.00
C PRO A 36 10.61 0.70 10.29
N GLU A 37 11.15 1.70 11.00
CA GLU A 37 10.56 2.28 12.21
C GLU A 37 9.26 3.06 11.96
N HIS A 38 9.01 3.47 10.72
CA HIS A 38 7.80 4.22 10.34
C HIS A 38 6.60 3.32 10.07
N VAL A 39 6.81 2.01 9.96
CA VAL A 39 5.75 1.05 9.63
C VAL A 39 5.80 -0.20 10.49
N ARG A 40 4.66 -0.89 10.59
CA ARG A 40 4.57 -2.23 11.19
C ARG A 40 3.86 -3.16 10.25
N ILE A 41 4.43 -4.33 10.01
CA ILE A 41 3.77 -5.39 9.25
C ILE A 41 2.58 -5.91 10.08
N VAL A 42 1.39 -5.81 9.51
CA VAL A 42 0.15 -6.36 10.08
C VAL A 42 -0.09 -7.76 9.54
N ALA A 43 0.05 -7.94 8.24
CA ALA A 43 -0.14 -9.21 7.55
C ALA A 43 0.58 -9.23 6.20
N ARG A 44 0.65 -10.40 5.61
CA ARG A 44 1.03 -10.59 4.21
C ARG A 44 0.12 -11.63 3.56
N THR A 45 0.05 -11.63 2.22
CA THR A 45 -0.62 -12.72 1.49
C THR A 45 0.11 -14.04 1.71
N ARG A 46 -0.66 -15.12 1.80
CA ARG A 46 -0.11 -16.48 2.00
C ARG A 46 0.69 -16.91 0.79
N ASP A 47 0.09 -16.73 -0.38
CA ASP A 47 0.61 -17.22 -1.64
C ASP A 47 1.04 -16.07 -2.56
N TRP A 48 1.86 -16.43 -3.57
CA TRP A 48 2.22 -15.55 -4.65
C TRP A 48 1.02 -15.29 -5.55
N LEU A 49 0.58 -14.05 -5.60
CA LEU A 49 -0.43 -13.60 -6.53
C LEU A 49 0.20 -13.28 -7.89
N ARG A 50 -0.52 -13.53 -8.97
CA ARG A 50 0.00 -13.38 -10.34
C ARG A 50 -0.93 -12.55 -11.19
N TYR A 51 -0.34 -11.76 -12.09
CA TYR A 51 -1.06 -11.11 -13.16
C TYR A 51 -0.22 -11.12 -14.43
N GLU A 52 -0.90 -11.06 -15.57
CA GLU A 52 -0.27 -10.95 -16.88
C GLU A 52 -0.32 -9.49 -17.35
N VAL A 53 0.75 -9.06 -17.98
CA VAL A 53 0.83 -7.74 -18.61
C VAL A 53 0.48 -7.90 -20.08
N PRO A 54 -0.56 -7.19 -20.59
CA PRO A 54 -0.91 -7.24 -22.00
C PRO A 54 0.26 -6.80 -22.88
N ASP A 55 0.42 -7.43 -24.05
CA ASP A 55 1.56 -7.21 -24.97
C ASP A 55 1.79 -5.73 -25.34
N ARG A 56 0.72 -4.94 -25.37
CA ARG A 56 0.80 -3.50 -25.65
C ARG A 56 1.58 -2.69 -24.63
N PHE A 57 1.74 -3.22 -23.40
CA PHE A 57 2.47 -2.60 -22.30
C PHE A 57 3.87 -3.19 -22.12
N ILE A 58 4.21 -4.24 -22.87
CA ILE A 58 5.53 -4.89 -22.78
C ILE A 58 6.49 -4.18 -23.72
N LYS A 59 7.67 -3.79 -23.20
CA LYS A 59 8.74 -3.23 -24.03
C LYS A 59 9.13 -4.22 -25.14
N ARG A 60 9.43 -3.71 -26.34
CA ARG A 60 9.78 -4.54 -27.50
C ARG A 60 10.92 -5.52 -27.24
N GLU A 61 11.91 -5.08 -26.48
CA GLU A 61 13.13 -5.85 -26.15
C GLU A 61 12.83 -7.07 -25.24
N THR A 62 11.78 -7.01 -24.45
CA THR A 62 11.38 -8.09 -23.52
C THR A 62 10.17 -8.89 -24.01
N ARG A 63 9.64 -8.54 -25.20
CA ARG A 63 8.46 -9.21 -25.78
C ARG A 63 8.79 -10.68 -26.07
N GLY A 64 7.98 -11.57 -25.53
CA GLY A 64 8.15 -13.04 -25.64
C GLY A 64 8.82 -13.71 -24.44
N HIS A 65 9.56 -12.95 -23.61
CA HIS A 65 10.22 -13.48 -22.41
C HIS A 65 9.51 -13.03 -21.12
N TYR A 66 8.84 -11.86 -21.15
CA TYR A 66 8.12 -11.32 -20.02
C TYR A 66 6.61 -11.45 -20.26
N ARG A 67 5.92 -12.16 -19.37
CA ARG A 67 4.46 -12.36 -19.46
C ARG A 67 3.69 -11.68 -18.34
N GLY A 68 4.34 -11.37 -17.23
CA GLY A 68 3.69 -10.80 -16.08
C GLY A 68 4.55 -10.84 -14.82
N GLN A 69 3.94 -10.61 -13.70
CA GLN A 69 4.61 -10.62 -12.40
C GLN A 69 3.90 -11.56 -11.43
N LYS A 70 4.67 -12.08 -10.48
CA LYS A 70 4.17 -12.70 -9.25
C LYS A 70 4.55 -11.80 -8.07
N GLN A 71 3.62 -11.61 -7.16
CA GLN A 71 3.78 -10.66 -6.05
C GLN A 71 3.38 -11.28 -4.73
N ILE A 72 4.11 -10.93 -3.66
CA ILE A 72 3.67 -11.06 -2.27
C ILE A 72 3.26 -9.66 -1.80
N TRP A 73 2.11 -9.56 -1.18
CA TRP A 73 1.56 -8.31 -0.70
C TRP A 73 1.67 -8.23 0.82
N PHE A 74 2.01 -7.06 1.30
CA PHE A 74 2.10 -6.75 2.73
C PHE A 74 1.07 -5.70 3.11
N LEU A 75 0.37 -5.93 4.20
CA LEU A 75 -0.45 -4.93 4.87
C LEU A 75 0.39 -4.29 5.96
N LEU A 76 0.65 -3.01 5.82
CA LEU A 76 1.45 -2.25 6.76
C LEU A 76 0.57 -1.26 7.54
N ARG A 77 0.89 -1.05 8.80
CA ARG A 77 0.36 0.05 9.58
C ARG A 77 1.40 1.16 9.62
N MET A 78 1.03 2.36 9.18
CA MET A 78 1.84 3.54 9.38
C MET A 78 1.87 3.89 10.86
N VAL A 79 3.06 3.96 11.46
CA VAL A 79 3.30 4.43 12.83
C VAL A 79 4.13 5.71 12.84
N GLY A 80 4.74 6.06 11.71
CA GLY A 80 5.34 7.36 11.44
C GLY A 80 4.28 8.43 11.16
N ARG A 81 4.74 9.59 10.71
CA ARG A 81 3.90 10.74 10.36
C ARG A 81 3.88 10.93 8.84
N ASP A 82 2.87 11.61 8.32
CA ASP A 82 2.77 11.92 6.89
C ASP A 82 4.00 12.68 6.36
N CYS A 83 4.65 13.49 7.19
CA CYS A 83 5.88 14.20 6.82
C CYS A 83 7.12 13.29 6.69
N ASP A 84 7.04 12.04 7.11
CA ASP A 84 8.11 11.06 6.94
C ASP A 84 8.09 10.46 5.52
N ILE A 85 7.02 10.71 4.74
CA ILE A 85 6.91 10.30 3.33
C ILE A 85 7.70 11.29 2.47
N ASN A 86 8.66 10.77 1.70
CA ASN A 86 9.51 11.55 0.82
C ASN A 86 9.70 10.85 -0.52
N LEU A 87 8.97 11.30 -1.54
CA LEU A 87 9.05 10.74 -2.91
C LEU A 87 10.30 11.15 -3.69
N ARG A 88 11.10 12.07 -3.13
CA ARG A 88 12.31 12.60 -3.78
C ARG A 88 13.59 12.21 -3.06
N LEU A 89 13.58 11.05 -2.43
CA LEU A 89 14.75 10.56 -1.70
C LEU A 89 15.89 10.13 -2.64
N THR A 90 15.54 9.63 -3.83
CA THR A 90 16.49 9.17 -4.85
C THR A 90 16.59 10.16 -6.00
N ASP A 91 17.68 10.06 -6.78
CA ASP A 91 17.90 10.92 -7.97
C ASP A 91 16.93 10.59 -9.12
N HIS A 92 16.27 9.44 -9.05
CA HIS A 92 15.29 8.97 -10.04
C HIS A 92 13.98 8.58 -9.35
N PRO A 93 13.18 9.56 -8.89
CA PRO A 93 11.91 9.27 -8.23
C PRO A 93 10.94 8.55 -9.18
N GLU A 94 10.28 7.52 -8.68
CA GLU A 94 9.30 6.76 -9.46
C GLU A 94 7.89 7.37 -9.38
N PHE A 95 7.64 8.17 -8.35
CA PHE A 95 6.35 8.77 -8.06
C PHE A 95 6.45 10.28 -7.86
N ASP A 96 5.43 11.00 -8.31
CA ASP A 96 5.34 12.46 -8.22
C ASP A 96 4.29 12.94 -7.19
N ALA A 97 3.38 12.06 -6.77
CA ALA A 97 2.35 12.35 -5.78
C ALA A 97 1.99 11.13 -4.94
N TRP A 98 1.46 11.39 -3.76
CA TRP A 98 0.89 10.37 -2.89
C TRP A 98 -0.38 10.89 -2.21
N ARG A 99 -1.24 9.96 -1.77
CA ARG A 99 -2.45 10.28 -1.00
C ARG A 99 -2.94 9.08 -0.20
N TRP A 100 -3.67 9.35 0.87
CA TRP A 100 -4.43 8.34 1.60
C TRP A 100 -5.82 8.15 0.98
N HIS A 101 -6.25 6.92 0.93
CA HIS A 101 -7.59 6.55 0.47
C HIS A 101 -8.24 5.52 1.38
N ASP A 102 -9.56 5.39 1.24
CA ASP A 102 -10.28 4.27 1.81
C ASP A 102 -9.82 2.96 1.18
N TYR A 103 -9.87 1.90 1.96
CA TYR A 103 -9.24 0.61 1.65
C TYR A 103 -9.57 0.04 0.26
N TRP A 104 -10.80 0.24 -0.24
CA TRP A 104 -11.26 -0.36 -1.50
C TRP A 104 -11.10 0.55 -2.73
N VAL A 105 -10.86 1.83 -2.54
CA VAL A 105 -10.69 2.80 -3.65
C VAL A 105 -9.59 2.42 -4.64
N PRO A 106 -8.47 1.77 -4.24
CA PRO A 106 -7.44 1.34 -5.18
C PRO A 106 -7.94 0.45 -6.31
N LEU A 107 -9.01 -0.31 -6.11
CA LEU A 107 -9.61 -1.14 -7.17
C LEU A 107 -10.20 -0.32 -8.33
N ASP A 108 -10.61 0.91 -8.06
CA ASP A 108 -11.26 1.79 -9.04
C ASP A 108 -10.25 2.62 -9.84
N VAL A 109 -9.06 2.84 -9.27
CA VAL A 109 -8.06 3.77 -9.81
C VAL A 109 -6.83 3.07 -10.39
N VAL A 110 -6.60 1.79 -10.06
CA VAL A 110 -5.49 1.02 -10.62
C VAL A 110 -5.73 0.68 -12.08
N ILE A 111 -4.65 0.54 -12.85
CA ILE A 111 -4.72 0.11 -14.25
C ILE A 111 -5.41 -1.25 -14.38
N GLU A 112 -6.25 -1.39 -15.41
CA GLU A 112 -7.18 -2.51 -15.59
C GLU A 112 -6.54 -3.90 -15.42
N PHE A 113 -5.39 -4.16 -16.03
CA PHE A 113 -4.75 -5.48 -15.98
C PHE A 113 -4.17 -5.85 -14.60
N LYS A 114 -4.06 -4.89 -13.67
CA LYS A 114 -3.69 -5.14 -12.27
C LYS A 114 -4.91 -5.29 -11.34
N ARG A 115 -6.11 -5.01 -11.80
CA ARG A 115 -7.31 -4.97 -10.94
C ARG A 115 -7.58 -6.29 -10.23
N ASP A 116 -7.41 -7.41 -10.91
CA ASP A 116 -7.68 -8.73 -10.33
C ASP A 116 -6.67 -9.08 -9.24
N VAL A 117 -5.37 -8.81 -9.43
CA VAL A 117 -4.37 -9.07 -8.39
C VAL A 117 -4.57 -8.14 -7.18
N TYR A 118 -4.95 -6.88 -7.40
CA TYR A 118 -5.35 -5.97 -6.33
C TYR A 118 -6.55 -6.51 -5.56
N LYS A 119 -7.60 -6.95 -6.26
CA LYS A 119 -8.80 -7.53 -5.66
C LYS A 119 -8.47 -8.73 -4.78
N MET A 120 -7.68 -9.68 -5.28
CA MET A 120 -7.27 -10.85 -4.51
C MET A 120 -6.47 -10.46 -3.26
N ALA A 121 -5.49 -9.57 -3.40
CA ALA A 121 -4.66 -9.11 -2.28
C ALA A 121 -5.51 -8.39 -1.22
N LEU A 122 -6.31 -7.42 -1.62
CA LEU A 122 -7.15 -6.65 -0.71
C LEU A 122 -8.21 -7.53 -0.01
N GLN A 123 -8.83 -8.47 -0.71
CA GLN A 123 -9.77 -9.42 -0.09
C GLN A 123 -9.10 -10.31 0.95
N GLU A 124 -7.90 -10.82 0.68
CA GLU A 124 -7.17 -11.63 1.63
C GLU A 124 -6.74 -10.83 2.85
N LEU A 125 -6.18 -9.63 2.64
CA LEU A 125 -5.65 -8.78 3.69
C LEU A 125 -6.73 -8.07 4.52
N SER A 126 -7.93 -7.89 3.98
CA SER A 126 -9.05 -7.23 4.68
C SER A 126 -9.43 -7.89 6.01
N ARG A 127 -9.14 -9.19 6.18
CA ARG A 127 -9.40 -9.94 7.44
C ARG A 127 -8.60 -9.41 8.61
N PHE A 128 -7.47 -8.76 8.34
CA PHE A 128 -6.54 -8.22 9.32
C PHE A 128 -6.80 -6.74 9.62
N LEU A 129 -7.79 -6.13 8.97
CA LEU A 129 -8.29 -4.81 9.33
C LEU A 129 -9.00 -4.95 10.67
N THR A 130 -8.36 -4.57 11.74
CA THR A 130 -8.90 -4.69 13.10
C THR A 130 -10.23 -3.94 13.19
N ARG A 131 -11.29 -4.66 13.56
CA ARG A 131 -12.45 -4.03 14.22
C ARG A 131 -11.91 -3.30 15.44
N PRO A 132 -12.36 -2.06 15.74
CA PRO A 132 -11.98 -1.41 16.96
C PRO A 132 -12.24 -2.38 18.11
N VAL A 133 -11.21 -2.67 18.89
CA VAL A 133 -11.34 -3.43 20.12
C VAL A 133 -12.32 -2.63 20.96
N GLN A 134 -13.53 -3.14 21.16
CA GLN A 134 -14.42 -2.64 22.21
C GLN A 134 -13.66 -2.85 23.51
N GLN A 135 -13.03 -1.77 23.99
CA GLN A 135 -12.52 -1.74 25.35
C GLN A 135 -13.76 -1.90 26.23
N ASN A 136 -13.92 -3.09 26.80
CA ASN A 136 -14.81 -3.32 27.93
C ASN A 136 -14.31 -2.45 29.08
N THR A 137 -14.73 -1.19 29.09
CA THR A 137 -14.59 -0.34 30.26
C THR A 137 -15.62 -0.84 31.29
N PRO A 138 -15.20 -1.22 32.51
CA PRO A 138 -16.14 -1.51 33.57
C PRO A 138 -17.03 -0.28 33.78
N ARG A 139 -18.34 -0.49 33.80
CA ARG A 139 -19.31 0.55 34.15
C ARG A 139 -18.96 1.12 35.52
N GLN A 140 -18.35 2.29 35.53
CA GLN A 140 -18.41 3.16 36.70
C GLN A 140 -19.65 4.03 36.58
N THR A 141 -20.62 3.74 37.43
CA THR A 141 -21.76 4.59 37.73
C THR A 141 -21.25 5.88 38.39
N GLY A 142 -21.35 7.01 37.69
CA GLY A 142 -21.02 8.32 38.24
C GLY A 142 -21.51 9.40 37.30
N ARG A 143 -22.63 10.03 37.68
CA ARG A 143 -23.14 11.24 37.06
C ARG A 143 -22.07 12.31 37.07
N TYR A 144 -21.83 12.99 35.92
CA TYR A 144 -21.73 14.47 35.82
C TYR A 144 -21.78 14.92 34.35
N LEU A 145 -22.39 16.07 34.16
CA LEU A 145 -22.85 16.75 32.95
C LEU A 145 -21.73 17.36 32.10
N ARG A 146 -21.97 17.33 30.75
CA ARG A 146 -21.61 18.30 29.71
C ARG A 146 -20.13 18.64 29.44
N GLN A 147 -19.63 18.29 28.26
CA GLN A 147 -19.44 19.21 27.13
C GLN A 147 -19.04 18.43 25.88
N HIS A 148 -19.74 18.69 24.79
CA HIS A 148 -19.50 18.10 23.47
C HIS A 148 -18.20 18.65 22.86
N HIS A 149 -17.25 17.76 22.55
CA HIS A 149 -16.35 17.90 21.41
C HIS A 149 -16.26 16.52 20.77
N PRO A 150 -16.53 16.38 19.46
CA PRO A 150 -16.35 15.12 18.78
C PRO A 150 -14.83 14.88 18.61
N ARG A 151 -14.27 13.96 19.39
CA ARG A 151 -12.95 13.42 19.10
C ARG A 151 -13.10 12.55 17.86
N ARG A 152 -12.48 12.98 16.76
CA ARG A 152 -12.21 12.14 15.59
C ARG A 152 -11.55 10.85 16.06
N THR A 153 -12.21 9.72 15.80
CA THR A 153 -11.62 8.40 15.95
C THR A 153 -10.58 8.22 14.85
N GLN A 154 -9.31 8.22 15.25
CA GLN A 154 -8.12 8.08 14.37
C GLN A 154 -7.82 6.61 14.01
N ASP A 155 -8.80 5.78 13.73
CA ASP A 155 -8.60 4.36 13.41
C ASP A 155 -9.16 3.92 12.06
N GLU A 156 -9.19 4.84 11.09
CA GLU A 156 -9.36 4.43 9.69
C GLU A 156 -7.99 4.02 9.14
N LEU A 157 -7.81 2.72 8.90
CA LEU A 157 -6.67 2.19 8.14
C LEU A 157 -6.77 2.73 6.71
N LYS A 158 -6.01 3.78 6.44
CA LYS A 158 -5.87 4.36 5.11
C LYS A 158 -4.75 3.65 4.36
N MET A 159 -4.92 3.46 3.08
CA MET A 159 -3.91 2.88 2.20
C MET A 159 -3.13 4.01 1.52
N LEU A 160 -1.80 3.89 1.50
CA LEU A 160 -0.94 4.79 0.75
C LEU A 160 -0.98 4.41 -0.73
N GLU A 161 -1.36 5.34 -1.58
CA GLU A 161 -1.25 5.25 -3.03
C GLU A 161 -0.29 6.30 -3.56
N VAL A 162 0.43 5.94 -4.60
CA VAL A 162 1.42 6.80 -5.25
C VAL A 162 1.17 6.87 -6.76
N GLU A 163 1.45 8.01 -7.35
CA GLU A 163 1.33 8.24 -8.79
C GLU A 163 2.73 8.24 -9.42
N PRO A 164 2.95 7.53 -10.54
CA PRO A 164 4.23 7.52 -11.21
C PRO A 164 4.58 8.91 -11.76
N ASP A 165 5.87 9.24 -11.73
CA ASP A 165 6.39 10.53 -12.21
C ASP A 165 6.09 10.71 -13.69
N LYS A 166 5.83 11.96 -14.05
CA LYS A 166 5.52 12.36 -15.44
C LYS A 166 6.83 12.78 -16.11
N GLU A 167 7.53 11.86 -16.75
CA GLU A 167 8.49 12.19 -17.81
C GLU A 167 7.83 12.19 -19.19
#